data_da6681f406f9153cec342db4b9c7d57b
#
_entry.id   da6681f406f9153cec342db4b9c7d57b
#
_cell.length_a   1.000
_cell.length_b   1.000
_cell.length_c   1.000
_cell.angle_alpha   90.00
_cell.angle_beta   90.00
_cell.angle_gamma   90.00
#
_symmetry.space_group_name_H-M   'P 1'
#
loop_
_entity.id
_entity.type
_entity.pdbx_description
1 polymer ?
#
loop_
_entity_poly.entity_id
_entity_poly.type
_entity_poly.pdbx_seq_one_letter_code
_entity_poly.pdbx_strand_id
1 'polypeptide(L)'
;DDAPSPVGGYNSYNRLMKDMTDWLTKKQATYGGLRKEMIFVPGQYWGNGREDELKALNEKLPTSTSMTLTGGKIWGEVSDNFLSNLKNNLTAGGKTYRPVSLWVNWPVTDNSKQHLILGGGEKFLHPNVDPSLLSGIMLNPMQQSEPSKIALFSAAQYAWKQWKSEEEAKKVNDIAFNFVENGKFTDSEASLAFRELGKHMINQNMDGRVVKLEESVELAPKLA
;
A
#
# COMPACT_ATOMS: atom_id res chain seq x y z
N ASP A 1 -11.62 11.29 4.81
CA ASP A 1 -11.95 12.64 4.33
C ASP A 1 -10.80 13.56 4.66
N ASP A 2 -10.43 14.39 3.70
CA ASP A 2 -9.30 15.31 3.83
C ASP A 2 -9.65 16.38 4.85
N ALA A 3 -9.21 16.18 6.08
CA ALA A 3 -9.43 17.15 7.12
C ALA A 3 -8.68 18.46 6.80
N PRO A 4 -9.29 19.62 7.00
CA PRO A 4 -8.56 20.88 6.92
C PRO A 4 -7.45 20.91 7.95
N SER A 5 -6.47 21.78 7.76
CA SER A 5 -5.38 21.97 8.71
C SER A 5 -5.93 22.09 10.14
N PRO A 6 -5.38 21.35 11.11
CA PRO A 6 -5.93 21.32 12.45
C PRO A 6 -5.85 22.68 13.14
N VAL A 7 -6.86 23.01 13.92
CA VAL A 7 -6.83 24.18 14.80
C VAL A 7 -5.64 24.05 15.76
N GLY A 8 -4.77 25.06 15.78
CA GLY A 8 -3.52 25.01 16.56
C GLY A 8 -2.35 24.34 15.84
N GLY A 9 -2.48 24.08 14.53
CA GLY A 9 -1.44 23.50 13.68
C GLY A 9 -1.18 22.02 13.95
N TYR A 10 -0.16 21.48 13.30
CA TYR A 10 0.18 20.05 13.34
C TYR A 10 0.58 19.54 14.73
N ASN A 11 0.94 20.42 15.65
CA ASN A 11 1.17 20.06 17.06
C ASN A 11 -0.07 19.48 17.75
N SER A 12 -1.26 19.81 17.29
CA SER A 12 -2.51 19.25 17.82
C SER A 12 -2.62 17.74 17.56
N TYR A 13 -2.20 17.29 16.38
CA TYR A 13 -2.13 15.85 16.08
C TYR A 13 -1.12 15.13 16.96
N ASN A 14 0.06 15.71 17.13
CA ASN A 14 1.09 15.12 17.98
C ASN A 14 0.64 14.99 19.44
N ARG A 15 -0.06 16.02 19.96
CA ARG A 15 -0.63 15.99 21.31
C ARG A 15 -1.72 14.91 21.41
N LEU A 16 -2.65 14.87 20.45
CA LEU A 16 -3.70 13.85 20.44
C LEU A 16 -3.11 12.44 20.44
N MET A 17 -2.14 12.17 19.55
CA MET A 17 -1.49 10.86 19.50
C MET A 17 -0.74 10.52 20.79
N LYS A 18 -0.13 11.50 21.43
CA LYS A 18 0.49 11.32 22.74
C LYS A 18 -0.53 10.97 23.80
N ASP A 19 -1.63 11.70 23.89
CA ASP A 19 -2.68 11.48 24.89
C ASP A 19 -3.32 10.09 24.69
N MET A 20 -3.55 9.67 23.44
CA MET A 20 -4.02 8.32 23.10
C MET A 20 -3.01 7.24 23.49
N THR A 21 -1.73 7.46 23.23
CA THR A 21 -0.65 6.52 23.63
C THR A 21 -0.60 6.36 25.15
N ASP A 22 -0.69 7.46 25.89
CA ASP A 22 -0.70 7.46 27.35
C ASP A 22 -1.94 6.72 27.89
N TRP A 23 -3.10 6.95 27.27
CA TRP A 23 -4.34 6.25 27.62
C TRP A 23 -4.23 4.75 27.35
N LEU A 24 -3.75 4.34 26.18
CA LEU A 24 -3.53 2.93 25.85
C LEU A 24 -2.55 2.26 26.82
N THR A 25 -1.47 2.96 27.17
CA THR A 25 -0.47 2.45 28.13
C THR A 25 -1.08 2.20 29.50
N LYS A 26 -1.95 3.10 29.99
CA LYS A 26 -2.68 2.89 31.23
C LYS A 26 -3.64 1.69 31.13
N LYS A 27 -4.29 1.53 29.98
CA LYS A 27 -5.25 0.43 29.76
C LYS A 27 -4.57 -0.93 29.62
N GLN A 28 -3.34 -1.00 29.12
CA GLN A 28 -2.58 -2.25 29.07
C GLN A 28 -2.41 -2.88 30.46
N ALA A 29 -2.29 -2.10 31.51
CA ALA A 29 -2.20 -2.62 32.86
C ALA A 29 -3.48 -3.37 33.31
N THR A 30 -4.64 -2.99 32.74
CA THR A 30 -5.94 -3.59 33.07
C THR A 30 -6.32 -4.71 32.08
N TYR A 31 -6.00 -4.52 30.81
CA TYR A 31 -6.38 -5.42 29.72
C TYR A 31 -5.11 -5.99 29.09
N GLY A 32 -4.66 -7.13 29.58
CA GLY A 32 -3.51 -7.84 29.02
C GLY A 32 -3.69 -8.08 27.51
N GLY A 33 -2.63 -7.87 26.73
CA GLY A 33 -2.65 -8.04 25.28
C GLY A 33 -3.13 -6.85 24.46
N LEU A 34 -3.60 -5.78 25.09
CA LEU A 34 -3.91 -4.54 24.37
C LEU A 34 -2.63 -3.94 23.79
N ARG A 35 -2.62 -3.69 22.48
CA ARG A 35 -1.49 -3.04 21.80
C ARG A 35 -1.58 -1.52 21.94
N LYS A 36 -0.44 -0.87 22.02
CA LYS A 36 -0.32 0.60 22.05
C LYS A 36 0.16 1.20 20.74
N GLU A 37 0.54 0.34 19.81
CA GLU A 37 0.94 0.76 18.48
C GLU A 37 -0.27 1.31 17.74
N MET A 38 -0.12 2.51 17.21
CA MET A 38 -1.15 3.20 16.44
C MET A 38 -0.68 3.48 15.03
N ILE A 39 -1.65 3.62 14.14
CA ILE A 39 -1.46 4.05 12.77
C ILE A 39 -2.11 5.42 12.62
N PHE A 40 -1.39 6.36 12.05
CA PHE A 40 -1.88 7.71 11.79
C PHE A 40 -1.74 8.06 10.31
N VAL A 41 -2.85 8.41 9.67
CA VAL A 41 -2.89 8.89 8.28
C VAL A 41 -2.98 10.42 8.32
N PRO A 42 -1.94 11.14 7.88
CA PRO A 42 -1.95 12.62 7.86
C PRO A 42 -2.87 13.16 6.75
N GLY A 43 -3.21 14.44 6.83
CA GLY A 43 -3.96 15.13 5.77
C GLY A 43 -3.21 15.12 4.44
N GLN A 44 -1.90 15.24 4.48
CA GLN A 44 -1.03 15.19 3.29
C GLN A 44 -0.43 13.79 3.05
N TYR A 45 -1.25 12.74 3.19
CA TYR A 45 -0.85 11.34 3.06
C TYR A 45 -0.21 10.98 1.70
N TRP A 46 -0.49 11.76 0.67
CA TRP A 46 0.08 11.65 -0.67
C TRP A 46 1.42 12.37 -0.85
N GLY A 47 1.92 13.02 0.21
CA GLY A 47 3.14 13.80 0.19
C GLY A 47 4.42 12.98 0.06
N ASN A 48 5.52 13.68 -0.12
CA ASN A 48 6.86 13.11 -0.31
C ASN A 48 7.90 13.55 0.75
N GLY A 49 7.42 14.12 1.87
CA GLY A 49 8.26 14.57 2.98
C GLY A 49 8.76 16.02 2.86
N ARG A 50 8.32 16.77 1.86
CA ARG A 50 8.60 18.20 1.75
C ARG A 50 7.58 19.05 2.50
N GLU A 51 6.43 18.50 2.76
CA GLU A 51 5.28 19.09 3.42
C GLU A 51 5.60 19.37 4.90
N ASP A 52 5.21 20.54 5.39
CA ASP A 52 5.45 20.94 6.78
C ASP A 52 4.72 20.01 7.77
N GLU A 53 3.54 19.51 7.40
CA GLU A 53 2.83 18.50 8.17
C GLU A 53 3.66 17.25 8.36
N LEU A 54 4.17 16.66 7.27
CA LEU A 54 4.92 15.41 7.34
C LEU A 54 6.23 15.57 8.11
N LYS A 55 6.91 16.70 7.98
CA LYS A 55 8.10 17.03 8.77
C LYS A 55 7.78 17.12 10.26
N ALA A 56 6.71 17.88 10.62
CA ALA A 56 6.31 18.03 12.01
C ALA A 56 5.88 16.70 12.65
N LEU A 57 5.18 15.84 11.90
CA LEU A 57 4.77 14.52 12.35
C LEU A 57 5.97 13.58 12.50
N ASN A 58 6.90 13.57 11.54
CA ASN A 58 8.12 12.78 11.65
C ASN A 58 8.93 13.11 12.91
N GLU A 59 8.97 14.38 13.31
CA GLU A 59 9.73 14.83 14.49
C GLU A 59 9.05 14.50 15.81
N LYS A 60 7.73 14.60 15.88
CA LYS A 60 7.02 14.72 17.17
C LYS A 60 5.99 13.64 17.47
N LEU A 61 5.59 12.81 16.51
CA LEU A 61 4.69 11.68 16.79
C LEU A 61 5.33 10.74 17.84
N PRO A 62 4.53 10.14 18.73
CA PRO A 62 5.02 9.08 19.61
C PRO A 62 5.70 7.97 18.82
N THR A 63 6.74 7.35 19.40
CA THR A 63 7.47 6.27 18.73
C THR A 63 6.61 5.03 18.45
N SER A 64 5.52 4.87 19.18
CA SER A 64 4.52 3.82 18.98
C SER A 64 3.50 4.15 17.87
N THR A 65 3.59 5.32 17.23
CA THR A 65 2.67 5.71 16.17
C THR A 65 3.39 5.67 14.83
N SER A 66 2.92 4.85 13.90
CA SER A 66 3.41 4.81 12.52
C SER A 66 2.65 5.82 11.66
N MET A 67 3.37 6.67 10.96
CA MET A 67 2.80 7.53 9.94
C MET A 67 2.56 6.71 8.67
N THR A 68 1.37 6.85 8.08
CA THR A 68 0.97 6.09 6.89
C THR A 68 0.77 7.02 5.71
N LEU A 69 1.42 6.70 4.60
CA LEU A 69 1.39 7.48 3.35
C LEU A 69 0.95 6.59 2.19
N THR A 70 0.69 7.18 1.03
CA THR A 70 0.25 6.45 -0.17
C THR A 70 1.30 6.39 -1.28
N GLY A 71 2.57 6.72 -0.99
CA GLY A 71 3.66 6.55 -1.96
C GLY A 71 3.93 7.76 -2.85
N GLY A 72 3.72 8.98 -2.37
CA GLY A 72 4.02 10.24 -3.07
C GLY A 72 2.95 10.71 -4.05
N LYS A 73 1.89 9.97 -4.17
CA LYS A 73 0.64 10.25 -4.90
C LYS A 73 -0.46 9.37 -4.31
N ILE A 74 -1.73 9.62 -4.61
CA ILE A 74 -2.86 8.85 -4.04
C ILE A 74 -2.72 7.35 -4.38
N TRP A 75 -2.43 7.01 -5.63
CA TRP A 75 -2.13 5.65 -6.07
C TRP A 75 -0.63 5.46 -6.27
N GLY A 76 0.10 5.57 -5.17
CA GLY A 76 1.55 5.41 -5.15
C GLY A 76 1.98 3.95 -5.02
N GLU A 77 3.26 3.77 -5.21
CA GLU A 77 3.91 2.47 -5.24
C GLU A 77 4.77 2.28 -4.00
N VAL A 78 4.89 1.05 -3.55
CA VAL A 78 5.94 0.66 -2.60
C VAL A 78 7.24 0.54 -3.39
N SER A 79 8.04 1.59 -3.41
CA SER A 79 9.28 1.64 -4.17
C SER A 79 10.43 2.23 -3.37
N ASP A 80 11.63 1.72 -3.62
CA ASP A 80 12.84 2.24 -2.97
C ASP A 80 13.08 3.70 -3.33
N ASN A 81 12.81 4.08 -4.58
CA ASN A 81 12.95 5.46 -5.03
C ASN A 81 12.08 6.43 -4.22
N PHE A 82 10.81 6.10 -3.99
CA PHE A 82 9.94 6.94 -3.17
C PHE A 82 10.43 7.00 -1.71
N LEU A 83 10.71 5.85 -1.11
CA LEU A 83 11.07 5.76 0.31
C LEU A 83 12.42 6.43 0.59
N SER A 84 13.40 6.28 -0.30
CA SER A 84 14.70 6.96 -0.18
C SER A 84 14.57 8.48 -0.33
N ASN A 85 13.76 8.95 -1.27
CA ASN A 85 13.48 10.38 -1.41
C ASN A 85 12.72 10.93 -0.19
N LEU A 86 11.73 10.22 0.32
CA LEU A 86 10.99 10.56 1.53
C LEU A 86 11.94 10.69 2.72
N LYS A 87 12.81 9.70 2.93
CA LYS A 87 13.85 9.74 3.97
C LYS A 87 14.72 10.97 3.84
N ASN A 88 15.26 11.23 2.66
CA ASN A 88 16.11 12.40 2.42
C ASN A 88 15.42 13.72 2.76
N ASN A 89 14.15 13.87 2.37
CA ASN A 89 13.37 15.06 2.66
C ASN A 89 13.06 15.21 4.15
N LEU A 90 12.70 14.13 4.84
CA LEU A 90 12.34 14.14 6.27
C LEU A 90 13.57 14.26 7.18
N THR A 91 14.75 13.88 6.72
CA THR A 91 16.02 14.00 7.50
C THR A 91 16.80 15.27 7.20
N ALA A 92 16.31 16.11 6.31
CA ALA A 92 16.95 17.39 6.02
C ALA A 92 17.17 18.21 7.31
N GLY A 93 18.37 18.78 7.46
CA GLY A 93 18.76 19.51 8.67
C GLY A 93 19.13 18.60 9.86
N GLY A 94 19.53 17.35 9.63
CA GLY A 94 20.02 16.43 10.66
C GLY A 94 18.92 15.76 11.49
N LYS A 95 17.71 15.69 10.98
CA LYS A 95 16.58 15.00 11.63
C LYS A 95 16.69 13.49 11.51
N THR A 96 16.02 12.77 12.40
CA THR A 96 15.96 11.31 12.39
C THR A 96 14.79 10.84 11.52
N TYR A 97 15.05 9.89 10.62
CA TYR A 97 14.00 9.23 9.86
C TYR A 97 13.25 8.21 10.73
N ARG A 98 11.96 8.20 10.57
CA ARG A 98 11.09 7.17 11.15
C ARG A 98 10.46 6.39 10.02
N PRO A 99 10.62 5.05 9.98
CA PRO A 99 10.00 4.22 8.96
C PRO A 99 8.49 4.44 8.92
N VAL A 100 7.95 4.60 7.74
CA VAL A 100 6.52 4.82 7.50
C VAL A 100 5.85 3.50 7.11
N SER A 101 4.54 3.40 7.29
CA SER A 101 3.75 2.39 6.59
C SER A 101 3.18 2.96 5.29
N LEU A 102 2.93 2.11 4.30
CA LEU A 102 2.29 2.52 3.07
C LEU A 102 0.90 1.91 2.93
N TRP A 103 -0.07 2.76 2.67
CA TRP A 103 -1.40 2.40 2.21
C TRP A 103 -1.36 2.27 0.69
N VAL A 104 -1.46 1.05 0.22
CA VAL A 104 -1.35 0.71 -1.20
C VAL A 104 -2.75 0.67 -1.80
N ASN A 105 -3.07 1.65 -2.64
CA ASN A 105 -4.33 1.73 -3.38
C ASN A 105 -4.32 0.79 -4.60
N TRP A 106 -4.14 -0.48 -4.36
CA TRP A 106 -4.21 -1.59 -5.29
C TRP A 106 -4.76 -2.80 -4.54
N PRO A 107 -5.74 -3.51 -5.07
CA PRO A 107 -6.45 -3.36 -6.35
C PRO A 107 -7.76 -2.57 -6.25
N VAL A 108 -7.86 -1.56 -5.40
CA VAL A 108 -9.08 -0.77 -5.22
C VAL A 108 -9.63 -0.24 -6.56
N THR A 109 -10.96 -0.29 -6.71
CA THR A 109 -11.66 0.08 -7.96
C THR A 109 -12.58 1.30 -7.79
N ASP A 110 -12.33 2.17 -6.83
CA ASP A 110 -13.19 3.33 -6.54
C ASP A 110 -13.44 4.21 -7.75
N ASN A 111 -12.39 4.42 -8.58
CA ASN A 111 -12.46 5.21 -9.80
C ASN A 111 -12.68 4.38 -11.06
N SER A 112 -12.79 3.05 -10.93
CA SER A 112 -12.94 2.10 -12.04
C SER A 112 -14.03 1.08 -11.74
N LYS A 113 -15.19 1.54 -11.30
CA LYS A 113 -16.30 0.70 -10.76
C LYS A 113 -16.80 -0.40 -11.69
N GLN A 114 -16.53 -0.29 -12.98
CA GLN A 114 -16.94 -1.25 -14.02
C GLN A 114 -15.83 -2.24 -14.37
N HIS A 115 -14.69 -2.17 -13.68
CA HIS A 115 -13.50 -2.93 -14.03
C HIS A 115 -12.93 -3.61 -12.79
N LEU A 116 -12.64 -4.91 -12.88
CA LEU A 116 -11.91 -5.63 -11.85
C LEU A 116 -10.40 -5.51 -12.10
N ILE A 117 -9.62 -5.45 -11.03
CA ILE A 117 -8.16 -5.42 -11.10
C ILE A 117 -7.64 -6.72 -10.49
N LEU A 118 -7.15 -7.62 -11.33
CA LEU A 118 -6.69 -8.96 -10.92
C LEU A 118 -5.16 -9.09 -10.93
N GLY A 119 -4.48 -8.28 -11.73
CA GLY A 119 -3.02 -8.35 -11.89
C GLY A 119 -2.34 -7.01 -11.60
N GLY A 120 -1.07 -6.91 -11.99
CA GLY A 120 -0.28 -5.68 -11.90
C GLY A 120 0.35 -5.41 -10.54
N GLY A 121 0.38 -6.40 -9.65
CA GLY A 121 0.97 -6.27 -8.33
C GLY A 121 2.44 -5.84 -8.37
N GLU A 122 3.20 -6.30 -9.34
CA GLU A 122 4.59 -5.94 -9.57
C GLU A 122 4.80 -4.44 -9.89
N LYS A 123 3.74 -3.74 -10.29
CA LYS A 123 3.78 -2.30 -10.55
C LYS A 123 3.54 -1.47 -9.29
N PHE A 124 2.96 -2.07 -8.26
CA PHE A 124 2.69 -1.41 -6.98
C PHE A 124 3.62 -1.84 -5.86
N LEU A 125 4.06 -3.08 -5.89
CA LEU A 125 4.97 -3.67 -4.92
C LEU A 125 6.29 -3.95 -5.63
N HIS A 126 7.19 -2.98 -5.59
CA HIS A 126 8.47 -3.10 -6.31
C HIS A 126 9.43 -4.05 -5.60
N PRO A 127 10.26 -4.77 -6.34
CA PRO A 127 11.35 -5.56 -5.76
C PRO A 127 12.44 -4.67 -5.16
N ASN A 128 13.28 -5.27 -4.31
CA ASN A 128 14.48 -4.66 -3.77
C ASN A 128 14.28 -3.37 -2.95
N VAL A 129 13.13 -3.22 -2.32
CA VAL A 129 12.89 -2.10 -1.39
C VAL A 129 13.69 -2.33 -0.11
N ASP A 130 14.40 -1.31 0.38
CA ASP A 130 15.08 -1.38 1.67
C ASP A 130 14.07 -1.53 2.81
N PRO A 131 14.02 -2.69 3.50
CA PRO A 131 13.06 -2.94 4.56
C PRO A 131 13.23 -1.99 5.76
N SER A 132 14.38 -1.36 5.93
CA SER A 132 14.60 -0.41 7.01
C SER A 132 13.85 0.91 6.83
N LEU A 133 13.37 1.19 5.63
CA LEU A 133 12.63 2.39 5.30
C LEU A 133 11.11 2.25 5.52
N LEU A 134 10.62 1.02 5.68
CA LEU A 134 9.20 0.67 5.69
C LEU A 134 8.84 -0.07 6.98
N SER A 135 7.84 0.42 7.71
CA SER A 135 7.32 -0.26 8.91
C SER A 135 6.22 -1.28 8.59
N GLY A 136 5.60 -1.19 7.42
CA GLY A 136 4.55 -2.10 6.98
C GLY A 136 3.79 -1.60 5.75
N ILE A 137 2.92 -2.46 5.24
CA ILE A 137 2.00 -2.13 4.16
C ILE A 137 0.57 -2.44 4.57
N MET A 138 -0.36 -1.65 4.07
CA MET A 138 -1.80 -1.88 4.15
C MET A 138 -2.35 -1.88 2.73
N LEU A 139 -3.00 -2.96 2.36
CA LEU A 139 -3.63 -3.08 1.05
C LEU A 139 -5.06 -2.54 1.11
N ASN A 140 -5.42 -1.73 0.12
CA ASN A 140 -6.80 -1.30 -0.11
C ASN A 140 -7.40 -2.16 -1.24
N PRO A 141 -8.21 -3.19 -0.91
CA PRO A 141 -8.76 -4.12 -1.90
C PRO A 141 -9.98 -3.55 -2.61
N MET A 142 -10.45 -4.26 -3.63
CA MET A 142 -11.76 -4.00 -4.26
C MET A 142 -12.90 -4.31 -3.29
N GLN A 143 -14.10 -3.77 -3.56
CA GLN A 143 -15.34 -4.19 -2.88
C GLN A 143 -15.65 -5.67 -3.11
N GLN A 144 -15.25 -6.20 -4.25
CA GLN A 144 -15.43 -7.61 -4.62
C GLN A 144 -14.37 -8.46 -3.91
N SER A 145 -14.77 -9.17 -2.88
CA SER A 145 -13.87 -9.94 -2.02
C SER A 145 -13.13 -11.06 -2.75
N GLU A 146 -13.84 -11.83 -3.57
CA GLU A 146 -13.25 -12.98 -4.27
C GLU A 146 -12.13 -12.57 -5.24
N PRO A 147 -12.33 -11.63 -6.18
CA PRO A 147 -11.24 -11.17 -7.04
C PRO A 147 -10.09 -10.51 -6.27
N SER A 148 -10.36 -9.89 -5.12
CA SER A 148 -9.33 -9.28 -4.27
C SER A 148 -8.34 -10.27 -3.69
N LYS A 149 -8.70 -11.55 -3.58
CA LYS A 149 -7.84 -12.59 -3.01
C LYS A 149 -6.50 -12.73 -3.74
N ILE A 150 -6.46 -12.47 -5.05
CA ILE A 150 -5.21 -12.48 -5.83
C ILE A 150 -4.22 -11.46 -5.26
N ALA A 151 -4.67 -10.22 -5.11
CA ALA A 151 -3.85 -9.15 -4.58
C ALA A 151 -3.49 -9.35 -3.10
N LEU A 152 -4.44 -9.84 -2.29
CA LEU A 152 -4.20 -10.14 -0.88
C LEU A 152 -3.13 -11.22 -0.72
N PHE A 153 -3.17 -12.27 -1.53
CA PHE A 153 -2.13 -13.30 -1.54
C PHE A 153 -0.76 -12.72 -1.89
N SER A 154 -0.69 -11.96 -2.98
CA SER A 154 0.56 -11.35 -3.45
C SER A 154 1.14 -10.37 -2.42
N ALA A 155 0.31 -9.53 -1.80
CA ALA A 155 0.73 -8.60 -0.78
C ALA A 155 1.19 -9.28 0.51
N ALA A 156 0.53 -10.37 0.91
CA ALA A 156 0.95 -11.18 2.05
C ALA A 156 2.32 -11.84 1.83
N GLN A 157 2.54 -12.38 0.63
CA GLN A 157 3.84 -12.93 0.24
C GLN A 157 4.94 -11.87 0.23
N TYR A 158 4.65 -10.69 -0.33
CA TYR A 158 5.57 -9.56 -0.34
C TYR A 158 5.93 -9.09 1.08
N ALA A 159 4.96 -8.99 1.96
CA ALA A 159 5.18 -8.60 3.36
C ALA A 159 5.99 -9.63 4.14
N TRP A 160 5.82 -10.92 3.84
CA TRP A 160 6.60 -12.01 4.43
C TRP A 160 8.03 -12.05 3.91
N LYS A 161 8.20 -11.88 2.60
CA LYS A 161 9.49 -11.89 1.92
C LYS A 161 9.40 -11.00 0.68
N GLN A 162 10.02 -9.84 0.74
CA GLN A 162 10.08 -8.93 -0.39
C GLN A 162 10.73 -9.60 -1.61
N TRP A 163 10.18 -9.29 -2.77
CA TRP A 163 10.68 -9.80 -4.05
C TRP A 163 12.03 -9.19 -4.41
N LYS A 164 12.88 -9.97 -5.04
CA LYS A 164 14.21 -9.57 -5.50
C LYS A 164 14.24 -9.19 -6.97
N SER A 165 13.19 -9.52 -7.72
CA SER A 165 13.07 -9.20 -9.14
C SER A 165 11.61 -9.15 -9.56
N GLU A 166 11.36 -8.53 -10.71
CA GLU A 166 10.03 -8.54 -11.35
C GLU A 166 9.60 -9.97 -11.75
N GLU A 167 10.56 -10.82 -12.09
CA GLU A 167 10.29 -12.22 -12.41
C GLU A 167 9.77 -12.98 -11.19
N GLU A 168 10.36 -12.76 -10.01
CA GLU A 168 9.86 -13.33 -8.75
C GLU A 168 8.45 -12.80 -8.44
N ALA A 169 8.20 -11.51 -8.66
CA ALA A 169 6.89 -10.91 -8.49
C ALA A 169 5.82 -11.56 -9.39
N LYS A 170 6.13 -11.72 -10.68
CA LYS A 170 5.23 -12.40 -11.63
C LYS A 170 4.94 -13.83 -11.21
N LYS A 171 5.96 -14.56 -10.81
CA LYS A 171 5.80 -15.95 -10.32
C LYS A 171 4.88 -16.03 -9.10
N VAL A 172 5.00 -15.11 -8.15
CA VAL A 172 4.12 -15.06 -6.99
C VAL A 172 2.68 -14.74 -7.40
N ASN A 173 2.48 -13.80 -8.33
CA ASN A 173 1.15 -13.49 -8.87
C ASN A 173 0.54 -14.70 -9.59
N ASP A 174 1.32 -15.44 -10.36
CA ASP A 174 0.87 -16.67 -11.01
C ASP A 174 0.41 -17.72 -9.99
N ILE A 175 1.17 -17.91 -8.92
CA ILE A 175 0.80 -18.80 -7.81
C ILE A 175 -0.47 -18.32 -7.11
N ALA A 176 -0.69 -17.01 -7.00
CA ALA A 176 -1.91 -16.46 -6.42
C ALA A 176 -3.17 -16.90 -7.17
N PHE A 177 -3.13 -16.89 -8.50
CA PHE A 177 -4.24 -17.41 -9.34
C PHE A 177 -4.50 -18.88 -9.09
N ASN A 178 -3.45 -19.70 -9.02
CA ASN A 178 -3.59 -21.13 -8.72
C ASN A 178 -4.24 -21.35 -7.35
N PHE A 179 -3.72 -20.66 -6.32
CA PHE A 179 -4.20 -20.83 -4.96
C PHE A 179 -5.65 -20.37 -4.79
N VAL A 180 -6.04 -19.27 -5.43
CA VAL A 180 -7.42 -18.74 -5.37
C VAL A 180 -8.38 -19.66 -6.12
N GLU A 181 -7.98 -20.23 -7.25
CA GLU A 181 -8.85 -21.09 -8.06
C GLU A 181 -9.01 -22.49 -7.45
N ASN A 182 -7.92 -23.13 -7.01
CA ASN A 182 -7.95 -24.56 -6.64
C ASN A 182 -7.37 -24.89 -5.26
N GLY A 183 -6.91 -23.89 -4.50
CA GLY A 183 -6.27 -24.06 -3.18
C GLY A 183 -4.88 -24.72 -3.23
N LYS A 184 -4.26 -24.81 -4.41
CA LYS A 184 -2.94 -25.40 -4.61
C LYS A 184 -1.97 -24.38 -5.22
N PHE A 185 -0.69 -24.70 -5.17
CA PHE A 185 0.36 -23.88 -5.77
C PHE A 185 0.75 -24.31 -7.20
N THR A 186 0.08 -25.33 -7.72
CA THR A 186 0.32 -25.90 -9.05
C THR A 186 -0.77 -25.48 -10.03
N ASP A 187 -0.39 -25.37 -11.28
CA ASP A 187 -1.31 -25.02 -12.36
C ASP A 187 -2.44 -26.05 -12.51
N SER A 188 -3.63 -25.56 -12.83
CA SER A 188 -4.76 -26.30 -13.38
C SER A 188 -5.18 -25.63 -14.69
N GLU A 189 -5.97 -26.29 -15.50
CA GLU A 189 -6.51 -25.71 -16.72
C GLU A 189 -7.33 -24.44 -16.42
N ALA A 190 -8.14 -24.47 -15.38
CA ALA A 190 -8.93 -23.33 -14.93
C ALA A 190 -8.05 -22.18 -14.40
N SER A 191 -6.99 -22.48 -13.63
CA SER A 191 -6.10 -21.42 -13.12
C SER A 191 -5.29 -20.77 -14.25
N LEU A 192 -4.91 -21.51 -15.27
CA LEU A 192 -4.26 -20.96 -16.46
C LEU A 192 -5.19 -20.02 -17.23
N ALA A 193 -6.45 -20.43 -17.44
CA ALA A 193 -7.45 -19.56 -18.08
C ALA A 193 -7.74 -18.30 -17.23
N PHE A 194 -7.83 -18.46 -15.91
CA PHE A 194 -8.04 -17.34 -14.98
C PHE A 194 -6.85 -16.37 -14.99
N ARG A 195 -5.63 -16.88 -15.07
CA ARG A 195 -4.41 -16.08 -15.21
C ARG A 195 -4.38 -15.32 -16.53
N GLU A 196 -4.78 -15.95 -17.63
CA GLU A 196 -4.88 -15.29 -18.92
C GLU A 196 -5.89 -14.12 -18.87
N LEU A 197 -7.06 -14.33 -18.28
CA LEU A 197 -8.02 -13.27 -18.03
C LEU A 197 -7.41 -12.14 -17.17
N GLY A 198 -6.66 -12.48 -16.14
CA GLY A 198 -6.00 -11.52 -15.24
C GLY A 198 -5.03 -10.57 -15.94
N LYS A 199 -4.39 -10.99 -17.02
CA LYS A 199 -3.50 -10.13 -17.83
C LYS A 199 -4.23 -8.95 -18.49
N HIS A 200 -5.53 -9.11 -18.71
CA HIS A 200 -6.39 -8.09 -19.31
C HIS A 200 -7.15 -7.26 -18.28
N MET A 201 -6.88 -7.49 -16.99
CA MET A 201 -7.55 -6.85 -15.86
C MET A 201 -6.52 -6.25 -14.90
N ILE A 202 -5.62 -5.43 -15.43
CA ILE A 202 -4.49 -4.81 -14.70
C ILE A 202 -4.53 -3.29 -14.71
N ASN A 203 -5.69 -2.70 -14.96
CA ASN A 203 -5.80 -1.27 -15.11
C ASN A 203 -5.15 -0.51 -13.95
N GLN A 204 -4.27 0.40 -14.33
CA GLN A 204 -3.44 1.19 -13.44
C GLN A 204 -3.89 2.64 -13.38
N ASN A 205 -4.88 3.03 -14.18
CA ASN A 205 -5.17 4.44 -14.36
C ASN A 205 -6.23 4.92 -13.39
N MET A 206 -5.86 4.92 -12.14
CA MET A 206 -6.73 5.26 -11.03
C MET A 206 -6.95 6.77 -10.86
N ASP A 207 -6.22 7.61 -11.61
CA ASP A 207 -6.36 9.08 -11.59
C ASP A 207 -7.59 9.58 -12.38
N GLY A 208 -8.55 8.72 -12.70
CA GLY A 208 -9.69 9.07 -13.55
C GLY A 208 -9.32 9.30 -15.02
N ARG A 209 -8.08 8.99 -15.40
CA ARG A 209 -7.59 9.09 -16.76
C ARG A 209 -7.75 7.73 -17.45
N VAL A 210 -8.07 7.81 -18.72
CA VAL A 210 -8.38 6.70 -19.63
C VAL A 210 -7.62 5.41 -19.30
N VAL A 211 -8.35 4.31 -19.13
CA VAL A 211 -7.81 2.94 -19.15
C VAL A 211 -6.82 2.84 -20.30
N LYS A 212 -5.57 2.54 -20.01
CA LYS A 212 -4.60 2.33 -21.07
C LYS A 212 -5.03 1.10 -21.86
N LEU A 213 -5.19 1.31 -23.16
CA LEU A 213 -5.64 0.30 -24.12
C LEU A 213 -4.61 -0.83 -24.35
N GLU A 214 -3.48 -0.83 -23.65
CA GLU A 214 -2.46 -1.90 -23.73
C GLU A 214 -3.08 -3.28 -23.50
N GLU A 215 -4.08 -3.34 -22.63
CA GLU A 215 -4.83 -4.58 -22.35
C GLU A 215 -5.75 -4.98 -23.50
N SER A 216 -6.28 -4.02 -24.24
CA SER A 216 -7.22 -4.30 -25.34
C SER A 216 -6.53 -4.57 -26.67
N VAL A 217 -5.28 -4.18 -26.85
CA VAL A 217 -4.53 -4.45 -28.09
C VAL A 217 -4.31 -5.96 -28.29
N GLU A 218 -4.05 -6.71 -27.23
CA GLU A 218 -3.95 -8.17 -27.29
C GLU A 218 -5.31 -8.87 -27.31
N LEU A 219 -6.30 -8.30 -26.63
CA LEU A 219 -7.61 -8.93 -26.47
C LEU A 219 -8.52 -8.70 -27.69
N ALA A 220 -8.49 -7.51 -28.28
CA ALA A 220 -9.35 -7.18 -29.41
C ALA A 220 -9.24 -8.17 -30.59
N PRO A 221 -8.04 -8.62 -31.03
CA PRO A 221 -7.92 -9.65 -32.08
C PRO A 221 -8.44 -11.02 -31.68
N LYS A 222 -8.53 -11.31 -30.36
CA LYS A 222 -9.05 -12.61 -29.87
C LYS A 222 -10.56 -12.63 -29.73
N LEU A 223 -11.19 -11.46 -29.72
CA LEU A 223 -12.64 -11.30 -29.60
C LEU A 223 -13.34 -11.03 -30.93
N ALA A 224 -12.58 -10.73 -31.98
CA ALA A 224 -13.05 -10.55 -33.37
C ALA A 224 -13.13 -11.89 -34.09
#